data_e2114faf02452c1d0fb4f50070fc2145
#
_entry.id   e2114faf02452c1d0fb4f50070fc2145
#
_cell.length_a   1.000
_cell.length_b   1.000
_cell.length_c   1.000
_cell.angle_alpha   90.00
_cell.angle_beta   90.00
_cell.angle_gamma   90.00
#
_symmetry.space_group_name_H-M   'P 1'
#
loop_
_entity.id
_entity.type
_entity.pdbx_description
1 polymer ?
#
loop_
_entity_poly.entity_id
_entity_poly.type
_entity_poly.pdbx_seq_one_letter_code
_entity_poly.pdbx_strand_id
1 'polypeptide(L)'
;MKMNFLTCAATGAILAGLAASPAFADATMEIGRTTLTWGGFLAMEGVYRDRSETADIGSSYNAIPFANQPTAHMSELRGTARQSRLSLLAQGDIDSDTHLAGYYEMDFLGGAQTANSNESNSFNLRIRNIYGTIDWDSLGLELLAGQSWSLVTLNNKGITPRNEVIPSTIEAQYVVGFNWARQPGIRVVKNWDHQFWAALSVENPQSTFAGNSAAAPGISSTTVHTGGSLFNNTNNFSLNHVPDVIGKIAWEPKFDGGQPLHMEVFGIYRSFYDRVNVAAGNALGLPAGIHNTDSDGGGVGGSITWTALPKLLDLQATAMTGSGIGRYGSGQLPDVTSRPDGSLAPVQETTFMGGATLHATPMLDIYGYAGQEAQQRKTFITGTTTTGLGNPTLNLSGCLVEGGACSPNLESENQATIGFWWRAYQGKFGSFRFGAQYSYTHLTAFAGAGGIKPTTDDNMIFTSIRYYPF
;
A
#
# COMPACT_ATOMS: atom_id res chain seq x y z
N MET A 1 22.92 28.75 -25.95
CA MET A 1 22.44 29.03 -24.60
C MET A 1 23.47 28.47 -23.63
N LYS A 2 24.25 29.33 -22.99
CA LYS A 2 25.36 28.89 -22.10
C LYS A 2 24.81 28.62 -20.74
N MET A 3 24.92 27.38 -20.26
CA MET A 3 24.60 26.97 -18.89
C MET A 3 25.74 27.45 -17.97
N ASN A 4 25.48 28.42 -17.14
CA ASN A 4 26.35 28.79 -16.04
C ASN A 4 25.96 27.99 -14.79
N PHE A 5 26.84 27.11 -14.33
CA PHE A 5 26.78 26.52 -13.03
C PHE A 5 27.21 27.54 -11.98
N LEU A 6 26.29 28.15 -11.30
CA LEU A 6 26.57 28.96 -10.12
C LEU A 6 26.18 28.17 -8.88
N THR A 7 27.19 27.81 -8.13
CA THR A 7 27.05 27.33 -6.75
C THR A 7 26.64 28.52 -5.87
N CYS A 8 25.38 28.59 -5.47
CA CYS A 8 24.94 29.44 -4.38
C CYS A 8 24.51 28.55 -3.20
N ALA A 9 25.25 28.69 -2.11
CA ALA A 9 24.86 28.17 -0.82
C ALA A 9 23.70 29.00 -0.29
N ALA A 10 22.48 28.46 -0.32
CA ALA A 10 21.36 28.99 0.44
C ALA A 10 21.14 28.09 1.66
N THR A 11 21.38 28.67 2.82
CA THR A 11 21.10 28.12 4.13
C THR A 11 19.59 28.01 4.32
N GLY A 12 19.06 26.84 4.10
CA GLY A 12 17.71 26.46 4.52
C GLY A 12 17.80 25.10 5.16
N ALA A 13 17.73 25.05 6.46
CA ALA A 13 17.85 23.84 7.25
C ALA A 13 16.63 22.96 7.06
N ILE A 14 16.69 22.02 6.10
CA ILE A 14 15.86 20.80 6.12
C ILE A 14 16.74 19.68 5.64
N LEU A 15 17.45 19.05 6.55
CA LEU A 15 18.21 17.84 6.29
C LEU A 15 18.39 17.06 7.57
N ALA A 16 17.78 15.95 7.66
CA ALA A 16 18.36 14.69 8.08
C ALA A 16 17.25 13.72 8.42
N GLY A 17 17.03 12.79 7.59
CA GLY A 17 16.18 11.65 7.90
C GLY A 17 16.61 10.48 7.05
N LEU A 18 17.18 9.58 7.66
CA LEU A 18 17.26 8.13 7.48
C LEU A 18 16.93 7.57 6.08
N ALA A 19 17.84 7.15 5.51
CA ALA A 19 18.52 6.57 4.40
C ALA A 19 19.32 7.67 3.74
N ALA A 20 20.44 8.03 4.36
CA ALA A 20 21.41 8.90 3.75
C ALA A 20 22.01 8.20 2.52
N SER A 21 21.24 8.13 1.46
CA SER A 21 21.84 8.21 0.15
C SER A 21 22.61 9.52 0.17
N PRO A 22 23.92 9.56 -0.14
CA PRO A 22 24.61 10.83 -0.30
C PRO A 22 23.76 11.65 -1.24
N ALA A 23 23.49 12.89 -0.85
CA ALA A 23 22.77 13.82 -1.70
C ALA A 23 23.50 13.86 -3.03
N PHE A 24 22.91 13.21 -4.05
CA PHE A 24 23.22 13.58 -5.42
C PHE A 24 22.77 15.02 -5.55
N ALA A 25 23.52 15.84 -6.29
CA ALA A 25 23.02 17.14 -6.65
C ALA A 25 21.72 16.87 -7.41
N ASP A 26 20.57 17.07 -6.76
CA ASP A 26 19.28 17.03 -7.42
C ASP A 26 19.40 17.88 -8.68
N ALA A 27 18.89 17.38 -9.80
CA ALA A 27 18.84 18.17 -11.00
C ALA A 27 17.82 19.30 -10.79
N THR A 28 18.30 20.39 -10.24
CA THR A 28 17.49 21.57 -9.94
C THR A 28 17.59 22.59 -11.08
N MET A 29 16.46 23.24 -11.38
CA MET A 29 16.37 24.33 -12.34
C MET A 29 15.50 25.43 -11.75
N GLU A 30 15.98 26.66 -11.78
CA GLU A 30 15.18 27.82 -11.38
C GLU A 30 14.44 28.40 -12.59
N ILE A 31 13.12 28.59 -12.45
CA ILE A 31 12.27 29.29 -13.42
C ILE A 31 11.55 30.42 -12.68
N GLY A 32 12.04 31.63 -12.83
CA GLY A 32 11.53 32.79 -12.08
C GLY A 32 11.83 32.64 -10.58
N ARG A 33 10.79 32.48 -9.78
CA ARG A 33 10.88 32.25 -8.32
C ARG A 33 10.60 30.80 -7.92
N THR A 34 10.50 29.91 -8.90
CA THR A 34 10.18 28.49 -8.66
C THR A 34 11.41 27.65 -8.88
N THR A 35 11.76 26.84 -7.87
CA THR A 35 12.77 25.80 -7.99
C THR A 35 12.13 24.51 -8.41
N LEU A 36 12.58 23.93 -9.51
CA LEU A 36 12.17 22.61 -10.00
C LEU A 36 13.25 21.60 -9.68
N THR A 37 12.86 20.49 -9.04
CA THR A 37 13.76 19.37 -8.71
C THR A 37 13.25 18.10 -9.39
N TRP A 38 14.10 17.52 -10.24
CA TRP A 38 13.81 16.25 -10.90
C TRP A 38 14.32 15.09 -10.06
N GLY A 39 13.56 13.98 -10.06
CA GLY A 39 13.93 12.75 -9.37
C GLY A 39 13.47 11.52 -10.11
N GLY A 40 13.83 10.35 -9.58
CA GLY A 40 13.40 9.08 -10.11
C GLY A 40 14.57 8.14 -10.45
N PHE A 41 14.24 7.05 -11.14
CA PHE A 41 15.21 6.04 -11.56
C PHE A 41 14.69 5.25 -12.77
N LEU A 42 15.60 4.69 -13.53
CA LEU A 42 15.33 3.67 -14.54
C LEU A 42 15.61 2.30 -13.93
N ALA A 43 14.71 1.34 -14.16
CA ALA A 43 14.82 0.00 -13.61
C ALA A 43 14.73 -1.07 -14.70
N MET A 44 15.49 -2.14 -14.52
CA MET A 44 15.28 -3.45 -15.14
C MET A 44 15.20 -4.48 -14.01
N GLU A 45 14.09 -5.16 -13.91
CA GLU A 45 13.79 -6.07 -12.80
C GLU A 45 13.36 -7.42 -13.32
N GLY A 46 13.67 -8.45 -12.58
CA GLY A 46 13.24 -9.82 -12.83
C GLY A 46 12.59 -10.40 -11.59
N VAL A 47 11.54 -11.20 -11.78
CA VAL A 47 10.92 -12.00 -10.73
C VAL A 47 10.76 -13.43 -11.21
N TYR A 48 11.16 -14.38 -10.37
CA TYR A 48 10.86 -15.78 -10.48
C TYR A 48 10.00 -16.20 -9.30
N ARG A 49 8.92 -16.95 -9.57
CA ARG A 49 8.04 -17.55 -8.56
C ARG A 49 7.92 -19.04 -8.82
N ASP A 50 7.90 -19.85 -7.75
CA ASP A 50 7.72 -21.31 -7.88
C ASP A 50 6.25 -21.69 -8.11
N ARG A 51 5.32 -20.75 -7.90
CA ARG A 51 3.91 -20.80 -8.35
C ARG A 51 3.62 -19.64 -9.28
N SER A 52 2.74 -19.83 -10.27
CA SER A 52 2.40 -18.75 -11.19
C SER A 52 1.21 -17.96 -10.69
N GLU A 53 1.45 -16.76 -10.20
CA GLU A 53 0.41 -15.78 -9.93
C GLU A 53 -0.08 -15.09 -11.21
N THR A 54 0.58 -15.34 -12.36
CA THR A 54 0.42 -14.56 -13.60
C THR A 54 0.60 -13.05 -13.37
N ALA A 55 1.44 -12.71 -12.41
CA ALA A 55 1.73 -11.35 -11.99
C ALA A 55 3.09 -10.85 -12.49
N ASP A 56 3.27 -9.55 -12.50
CA ASP A 56 4.54 -8.86 -12.80
C ASP A 56 5.30 -8.59 -11.49
N ILE A 57 6.06 -7.50 -11.39
CA ILE A 57 6.88 -7.11 -10.25
C ILE A 57 6.09 -6.75 -8.97
N GLY A 58 4.80 -6.58 -9.06
CA GLY A 58 3.88 -6.46 -7.92
C GLY A 58 3.11 -7.76 -7.74
N SER A 59 3.43 -8.52 -6.70
CA SER A 59 2.74 -9.76 -6.37
C SER A 59 1.31 -9.51 -5.89
N SER A 60 0.42 -10.45 -6.19
CA SER A 60 -0.94 -10.46 -5.68
C SER A 60 -1.03 -11.49 -4.56
N TYR A 61 -0.59 -11.11 -3.36
CA TYR A 61 -0.41 -12.05 -2.24
C TYR A 61 -1.67 -12.87 -1.94
N ASN A 62 -2.85 -12.23 -1.95
CA ASN A 62 -4.14 -12.89 -1.73
C ASN A 62 -4.59 -13.83 -2.87
N ALA A 63 -3.86 -13.84 -3.99
CA ALA A 63 -4.18 -14.65 -5.18
C ALA A 63 -3.16 -15.77 -5.45
N ILE A 64 -2.21 -16.03 -4.55
CA ILE A 64 -1.31 -17.18 -4.64
C ILE A 64 -2.17 -18.45 -4.80
N PRO A 65 -1.99 -19.25 -5.87
CA PRO A 65 -2.91 -20.33 -6.20
C PRO A 65 -2.83 -21.49 -5.21
N PHE A 66 -3.99 -22.01 -4.79
CA PHE A 66 -4.09 -23.26 -4.06
C PHE A 66 -3.89 -24.47 -5.00
N ALA A 67 -3.59 -25.63 -4.44
CA ALA A 67 -3.23 -26.84 -5.19
C ALA A 67 -4.28 -27.32 -6.20
N ASN A 68 -5.51 -26.83 -6.13
CA ASN A 68 -6.54 -27.12 -7.14
C ASN A 68 -6.33 -26.41 -8.49
N GLN A 69 -5.56 -25.33 -8.51
CA GLN A 69 -5.32 -24.56 -9.73
C GLN A 69 -4.07 -25.09 -10.46
N PRO A 70 -4.10 -25.22 -11.81
CA PRO A 70 -2.90 -25.63 -12.55
C PRO A 70 -1.69 -24.73 -12.31
N THR A 71 -1.93 -23.44 -12.10
CA THR A 71 -0.89 -22.43 -11.83
C THR A 71 -0.14 -22.65 -10.51
N ALA A 72 -0.71 -23.40 -9.56
CA ALA A 72 -0.01 -23.84 -8.35
C ALA A 72 1.12 -24.85 -8.62
N HIS A 73 1.12 -25.47 -9.77
CA HIS A 73 2.09 -26.50 -10.19
C HIS A 73 3.02 -26.00 -11.30
N MET A 74 3.02 -24.68 -11.56
CA MET A 74 3.81 -24.06 -12.61
C MET A 74 4.59 -22.88 -12.03
N SER A 75 5.87 -22.83 -12.34
CA SER A 75 6.67 -21.64 -12.04
C SER A 75 6.48 -20.54 -13.09
N GLU A 76 6.81 -19.30 -12.74
CA GLU A 76 6.85 -18.19 -13.70
C GLU A 76 8.15 -17.40 -13.61
N LEU A 77 8.53 -16.80 -14.74
CA LEU A 77 9.63 -15.86 -14.84
C LEU A 77 9.14 -14.62 -15.62
N ARG A 78 9.31 -13.45 -15.02
CA ARG A 78 8.97 -12.16 -15.64
C ARG A 78 10.15 -11.22 -15.60
N GLY A 79 10.39 -10.51 -16.70
CA GLY A 79 11.31 -9.37 -16.77
C GLY A 79 10.52 -8.11 -17.03
N THR A 80 10.84 -7.00 -16.35
CA THR A 80 10.06 -5.78 -16.44
C THR A 80 10.89 -4.53 -16.20
N ALA A 81 10.48 -3.42 -16.83
CA ALA A 81 11.00 -2.08 -16.57
C ALA A 81 9.95 -1.16 -15.91
N ARG A 82 8.80 -1.69 -15.52
CA ARG A 82 7.61 -0.91 -15.12
C ARG A 82 7.77 -0.15 -13.82
N GLN A 83 8.68 -0.52 -12.93
CA GLN A 83 8.99 0.26 -11.72
C GLN A 83 9.81 1.51 -11.99
N SER A 84 10.35 1.69 -13.21
CA SER A 84 11.01 2.94 -13.60
C SER A 84 10.13 4.12 -13.20
N ARG A 85 10.73 5.13 -12.59
CA ARG A 85 10.00 6.21 -11.93
C ARG A 85 10.52 7.57 -12.38
N LEU A 86 9.61 8.51 -12.48
CA LEU A 86 9.93 9.92 -12.70
C LEU A 86 9.18 10.75 -11.67
N SER A 87 9.84 11.77 -11.13
CA SER A 87 9.21 12.75 -10.26
C SER A 87 9.68 14.16 -10.55
N LEU A 88 8.82 15.11 -10.21
CA LEU A 88 9.09 16.54 -10.31
C LEU A 88 8.53 17.22 -9.06
N LEU A 89 9.37 17.96 -8.37
CA LEU A 89 9.01 18.83 -7.26
C LEU A 89 9.19 20.28 -7.69
N ALA A 90 8.13 21.09 -7.60
CA ALA A 90 8.15 22.52 -7.82
C ALA A 90 7.95 23.21 -6.47
N GLN A 91 8.86 24.11 -6.09
CA GLN A 91 8.80 24.82 -4.82
C GLN A 91 8.99 26.32 -5.02
N GLY A 92 8.34 27.13 -4.18
CA GLY A 92 8.48 28.57 -4.20
C GLY A 92 7.90 29.20 -2.94
N ASP A 93 8.40 30.39 -2.62
CA ASP A 93 7.98 31.13 -1.44
C ASP A 93 7.06 32.28 -1.87
N ILE A 94 5.90 32.39 -1.22
CA ILE A 94 5.04 33.57 -1.32
C ILE A 94 5.69 34.73 -0.57
N ASP A 95 6.11 34.43 0.65
CA ASP A 95 6.86 35.32 1.56
C ASP A 95 7.78 34.48 2.47
N SER A 96 8.36 35.09 3.51
CA SER A 96 9.27 34.41 4.42
C SER A 96 8.59 33.42 5.40
N ASP A 97 7.28 33.36 5.42
CA ASP A 97 6.47 32.52 6.33
C ASP A 97 5.64 31.49 5.54
N THR A 98 5.38 31.74 4.25
CA THR A 98 4.44 30.96 3.47
C THR A 98 5.13 30.32 2.27
N HIS A 99 5.16 28.98 2.25
CA HIS A 99 5.83 28.17 1.24
C HIS A 99 4.83 27.33 0.45
N LEU A 100 5.04 27.23 -0.85
CA LEU A 100 4.24 26.39 -1.74
C LEU A 100 5.09 25.27 -2.31
N ALA A 101 4.50 24.06 -2.41
CA ALA A 101 5.09 23.01 -3.21
C ALA A 101 4.03 22.29 -4.04
N GLY A 102 4.44 21.85 -5.22
CA GLY A 102 3.71 20.92 -6.06
C GLY A 102 4.57 19.70 -6.34
N TYR A 103 4.05 18.50 -6.13
CA TYR A 103 4.78 17.26 -6.36
C TYR A 103 4.05 16.35 -7.32
N TYR A 104 4.78 15.82 -8.28
CA TYR A 104 4.31 14.81 -9.21
C TYR A 104 5.25 13.62 -9.24
N GLU A 105 4.72 12.40 -9.10
CA GLU A 105 5.47 11.15 -9.21
C GLU A 105 4.66 10.12 -10.00
N MET A 106 5.30 9.45 -10.95
CA MET A 106 4.69 8.41 -11.76
C MET A 106 5.62 7.22 -11.97
N ASP A 107 5.03 6.05 -12.24
CA ASP A 107 5.68 4.84 -12.75
C ASP A 107 4.87 4.26 -13.92
N PHE A 108 5.26 3.07 -14.43
CA PHE A 108 4.59 2.39 -15.55
C PHE A 108 3.77 1.18 -15.07
N LEU A 109 3.37 1.12 -13.81
CA LEU A 109 2.56 0.04 -13.23
C LEU A 109 1.04 0.26 -13.44
N GLY A 110 0.64 1.07 -14.41
CA GLY A 110 -0.76 1.20 -14.83
C GLY A 110 -1.33 -0.12 -15.34
N GLY A 111 -2.59 -0.41 -15.04
CA GLY A 111 -3.23 -1.70 -15.29
C GLY A 111 -3.55 -2.00 -16.76
N ALA A 112 -3.49 -1.01 -17.66
CA ALA A 112 -3.79 -1.21 -19.07
C ALA A 112 -2.52 -1.40 -19.91
N GLN A 113 -2.58 -2.33 -20.85
CA GLN A 113 -1.52 -2.56 -21.83
C GLN A 113 -1.77 -1.71 -23.08
N THR A 114 -0.76 -1.04 -23.60
CA THR A 114 -0.85 -0.14 -24.77
C THR A 114 -0.30 -0.75 -26.06
N ALA A 115 0.43 -1.87 -25.95
CA ALA A 115 0.92 -2.66 -27.08
C ALA A 115 0.93 -4.15 -26.71
N ASN A 116 1.21 -5.02 -27.69
CA ASN A 116 1.27 -6.46 -27.42
C ASN A 116 2.59 -6.85 -26.74
N SER A 117 2.56 -7.94 -25.98
CA SER A 117 3.73 -8.45 -25.25
C SER A 117 4.72 -9.22 -26.13
N ASN A 118 4.39 -9.47 -27.40
CA ASN A 118 5.22 -10.26 -28.31
C ASN A 118 6.36 -9.42 -28.90
N GLU A 119 6.10 -8.13 -29.15
CA GLU A 119 7.03 -7.24 -29.84
C GLU A 119 7.52 -6.10 -28.95
N SER A 120 6.60 -5.48 -28.22
CA SER A 120 6.91 -4.32 -27.38
C SER A 120 6.07 -4.34 -26.10
N ASN A 121 6.68 -4.67 -24.97
CA ASN A 121 6.06 -4.58 -23.66
C ASN A 121 5.79 -3.12 -23.32
N SER A 122 4.58 -2.65 -23.60
CA SER A 122 4.17 -1.28 -23.40
C SER A 122 3.02 -1.21 -22.40
N PHE A 123 3.20 -0.39 -21.33
CA PHE A 123 2.25 -0.25 -20.24
C PHE A 123 1.94 1.22 -19.99
N ASN A 124 0.79 1.47 -19.35
CA ASN A 124 0.35 2.81 -19.05
C ASN A 124 1.10 3.41 -17.86
N LEU A 125 1.27 4.72 -17.91
CA LEU A 125 1.69 5.51 -16.77
C LEU A 125 0.69 5.39 -15.64
N ARG A 126 1.19 5.29 -14.41
CA ARG A 126 0.40 5.33 -13.19
C ARG A 126 0.81 6.54 -12.35
N ILE A 127 -0.16 7.36 -11.98
CA ILE A 127 0.05 8.41 -10.98
C ILE A 127 0.30 7.73 -9.64
N ARG A 128 1.46 8.00 -9.03
CA ARG A 128 1.76 7.60 -7.66
C ARG A 128 1.36 8.72 -6.70
N ASN A 129 1.91 9.89 -6.93
CA ASN A 129 1.60 11.10 -6.17
C ASN A 129 1.36 12.26 -7.14
N ILE A 130 0.36 13.08 -6.85
CA ILE A 130 0.12 14.36 -7.49
C ILE A 130 -0.64 15.24 -6.51
N TYR A 131 0.04 16.21 -5.90
CA TYR A 131 -0.55 17.06 -4.87
C TYR A 131 0.15 18.42 -4.80
N GLY A 132 -0.54 19.38 -4.20
CA GLY A 132 0.03 20.65 -3.77
C GLY A 132 0.03 20.77 -2.26
N THR A 133 1.02 21.48 -1.72
CA THR A 133 1.07 21.89 -0.32
C THR A 133 1.17 23.39 -0.18
N ILE A 134 0.63 23.90 0.90
CA ILE A 134 0.91 25.24 1.43
C ILE A 134 1.31 25.09 2.90
N ASP A 135 2.43 25.67 3.27
CA ASP A 135 3.04 25.62 4.58
C ASP A 135 3.14 27.01 5.17
N TRP A 136 2.77 27.16 6.45
CA TRP A 136 2.91 28.38 7.23
C TRP A 136 3.83 28.11 8.44
N ASP A 137 5.06 28.62 8.36
CA ASP A 137 6.09 28.36 9.38
C ASP A 137 5.71 28.90 10.76
N SER A 138 5.23 30.15 10.84
CA SER A 138 4.82 30.78 12.09
C SER A 138 3.68 30.04 12.78
N LEU A 139 2.82 29.40 11.99
CA LEU A 139 1.73 28.60 12.51
C LEU A 139 2.12 27.14 12.73
N GLY A 140 3.25 26.67 12.19
CA GLY A 140 3.60 25.25 12.13
C GLY A 140 2.49 24.43 11.48
N LEU A 141 1.85 24.95 10.44
CA LEU A 141 0.69 24.37 9.79
C LEU A 141 1.00 24.04 8.33
N GLU A 142 0.61 22.86 7.88
CA GLU A 142 0.65 22.43 6.47
C GLU A 142 -0.75 22.01 6.02
N LEU A 143 -1.14 22.44 4.83
CA LEU A 143 -2.30 21.93 4.09
C LEU A 143 -1.81 21.22 2.83
N LEU A 144 -2.24 19.96 2.63
CA LEU A 144 -1.99 19.18 1.43
C LEU A 144 -3.33 18.85 0.75
N ALA A 145 -3.38 18.99 -0.58
CA ALA A 145 -4.53 18.55 -1.38
C ALA A 145 -4.05 17.84 -2.66
N GLY A 146 -4.63 16.68 -2.94
CA GLY A 146 -4.33 15.86 -4.11
C GLY A 146 -4.17 14.38 -3.77
N GLN A 147 -3.57 13.61 -4.68
CA GLN A 147 -3.27 12.19 -4.44
C GLN A 147 -1.90 12.05 -3.80
N SER A 148 -1.86 11.50 -2.60
CA SER A 148 -0.65 11.24 -1.83
C SER A 148 -0.72 9.90 -1.11
N TRP A 149 0.35 9.52 -0.41
CA TRP A 149 0.27 8.41 0.53
C TRP A 149 -0.78 8.70 1.60
N SER A 150 -1.56 7.68 1.92
CA SER A 150 -2.54 7.76 3.02
C SER A 150 -1.86 8.07 4.35
N LEU A 151 -2.59 8.72 5.23
CA LEU A 151 -2.09 9.07 6.56
C LEU A 151 -1.79 7.84 7.45
N VAL A 152 -2.26 6.63 7.10
CA VAL A 152 -1.86 5.40 7.80
C VAL A 152 -0.42 4.99 7.52
N THR A 153 0.20 5.48 6.43
CA THR A 153 1.55 5.11 6.04
C THR A 153 2.58 5.70 7.00
N LEU A 154 3.56 4.87 7.38
CA LEU A 154 4.65 5.25 8.28
C LEU A 154 5.49 6.40 7.73
N ASN A 155 5.84 7.37 8.57
CA ASN A 155 6.81 8.42 8.29
C ASN A 155 8.10 8.20 9.09
N ASN A 156 9.18 8.84 8.68
CA ASN A 156 10.44 8.85 9.44
C ASN A 156 10.73 10.20 10.11
N LYS A 157 10.00 11.24 9.72
CA LYS A 157 10.15 12.59 10.24
C LYS A 157 8.85 13.37 10.10
N GLY A 158 8.30 13.77 11.22
CA GLY A 158 7.03 14.50 11.25
C GLY A 158 5.89 13.72 10.62
N ILE A 159 4.88 14.45 10.17
CA ILE A 159 3.79 13.93 9.31
C ILE A 159 3.80 14.77 8.02
N THR A 160 4.95 14.86 7.38
CA THR A 160 5.13 15.68 6.18
C THR A 160 5.27 14.80 4.94
N PRO A 161 4.78 15.23 3.78
CA PRO A 161 4.89 14.44 2.55
C PRO A 161 6.35 14.26 2.12
N ARG A 162 6.62 13.18 1.40
CA ARG A 162 7.95 12.73 0.96
C ARG A 162 8.87 12.21 2.08
N ASN A 163 8.33 12.08 3.29
CA ASN A 163 9.00 11.43 4.44
C ASN A 163 8.36 10.06 4.78
N GLU A 164 7.51 9.55 3.93
CA GLU A 164 6.96 8.21 4.10
C GLU A 164 8.05 7.15 3.96
N VAL A 165 8.07 6.19 4.89
CA VAL A 165 9.04 5.10 4.93
C VAL A 165 8.40 3.84 4.38
N ILE A 166 8.92 3.40 3.25
CA ILE A 166 8.52 2.16 2.62
C ILE A 166 9.62 1.09 2.83
N PRO A 167 9.26 -0.19 2.92
CA PRO A 167 10.25 -1.25 2.94
C PRO A 167 11.20 -1.18 1.74
N SER A 168 12.49 -1.44 1.97
CA SER A 168 13.55 -1.35 0.95
C SER A 168 13.51 -2.48 -0.09
N THR A 169 12.34 -3.07 -0.31
CA THR A 169 12.13 -4.23 -1.18
C THR A 169 12.22 -3.89 -2.67
N ILE A 170 12.57 -4.90 -3.48
CA ILE A 170 12.44 -4.86 -4.94
C ILE A 170 10.95 -5.05 -5.32
N GLU A 171 10.24 -5.89 -4.59
CA GLU A 171 8.80 -6.11 -4.71
C GLU A 171 7.99 -4.81 -4.67
N ALA A 172 7.15 -4.58 -5.69
CA ALA A 172 6.38 -3.34 -5.83
C ALA A 172 5.18 -3.26 -4.89
N GLN A 173 4.72 -4.40 -4.36
CA GLN A 173 3.65 -4.50 -3.35
C GLN A 173 4.20 -4.47 -1.92
N TYR A 174 5.52 -4.35 -1.76
CA TYR A 174 6.27 -4.25 -0.51
C TYR A 174 6.29 -5.57 0.29
N VAL A 175 5.68 -5.60 1.47
CA VAL A 175 5.68 -6.74 2.40
C VAL A 175 4.28 -6.88 2.99
N VAL A 176 3.78 -8.11 3.11
CA VAL A 176 2.54 -8.39 3.84
C VAL A 176 2.59 -7.77 5.24
N GLY A 177 1.51 -7.12 5.66
CA GLY A 177 1.42 -6.42 6.93
C GLY A 177 1.91 -4.97 6.91
N PHE A 178 2.50 -4.49 5.82
CA PHE A 178 2.81 -3.07 5.64
C PHE A 178 1.54 -2.27 5.34
N ASN A 179 1.27 -1.25 6.15
CA ASN A 179 0.06 -0.44 6.05
C ASN A 179 0.28 0.76 5.11
N TRP A 180 -0.48 0.81 4.03
CA TRP A 180 -0.39 1.89 3.07
C TRP A 180 -1.61 1.99 2.14
N ALA A 181 -1.79 3.16 1.57
CA ALA A 181 -2.58 3.41 0.38
C ALA A 181 -2.05 4.67 -0.30
N ARG A 182 -2.44 4.92 -1.55
CA ARG A 182 -2.25 6.21 -2.22
C ARG A 182 -3.56 6.59 -2.87
N GLN A 183 -4.10 7.71 -2.44
CA GLN A 183 -5.44 8.12 -2.85
C GLN A 183 -5.61 9.64 -2.78
N PRO A 184 -6.54 10.20 -3.56
CA PRO A 184 -6.91 11.61 -3.45
C PRO A 184 -7.45 11.93 -2.06
N GLY A 185 -7.06 13.10 -1.55
CA GLY A 185 -7.53 13.56 -0.25
C GLY A 185 -7.09 14.98 0.06
N ILE A 186 -7.52 15.44 1.22
CA ILE A 186 -7.09 16.69 1.85
C ILE A 186 -6.55 16.33 3.22
N ARG A 187 -5.39 16.89 3.57
CA ARG A 187 -4.73 16.69 4.86
C ARG A 187 -4.33 18.02 5.46
N VAL A 188 -4.57 18.16 6.75
CA VAL A 188 -4.03 19.27 7.56
C VAL A 188 -3.08 18.69 8.58
N VAL A 189 -1.90 19.27 8.69
CA VAL A 189 -0.87 18.89 9.66
C VAL A 189 -0.51 20.08 10.51
N LYS A 190 -0.45 19.89 11.80
CA LYS A 190 0.07 20.84 12.79
C LYS A 190 1.30 20.26 13.43
N ASN A 191 2.37 21.06 13.51
CA ASN A 191 3.57 20.70 14.28
C ASN A 191 3.78 21.65 15.46
N TRP A 192 4.45 21.16 16.51
CA TRP A 192 4.91 21.90 17.66
C TRP A 192 6.40 21.61 17.86
N ASP A 193 7.22 22.64 17.66
CA ASP A 193 8.67 22.61 17.85
C ASP A 193 9.40 21.48 17.09
N HIS A 194 8.80 20.99 15.99
CA HIS A 194 9.30 19.82 15.25
C HIS A 194 9.59 18.60 16.14
N GLN A 195 8.79 18.41 17.18
CA GLN A 195 8.83 17.24 18.07
C GLN A 195 7.50 16.52 18.15
N PHE A 196 6.40 17.27 18.10
CA PHE A 196 5.05 16.71 18.08
C PHE A 196 4.31 17.15 16.84
N TRP A 197 3.58 16.24 16.26
CA TRP A 197 2.72 16.49 15.11
C TRP A 197 1.34 15.90 15.38
N ALA A 198 0.33 16.56 14.86
CA ALA A 198 -1.00 16.01 14.74
C ALA A 198 -1.53 16.28 13.33
N ALA A 199 -2.20 15.33 12.75
CA ALA A 199 -2.76 15.45 11.41
C ALA A 199 -4.17 14.87 11.35
N LEU A 200 -4.97 15.44 10.46
CA LEU A 200 -6.27 14.93 10.06
C LEU A 200 -6.32 14.87 8.53
N SER A 201 -6.76 13.75 7.99
CA SER A 201 -7.02 13.60 6.55
C SER A 201 -8.43 13.13 6.27
N VAL A 202 -8.95 13.57 5.13
CA VAL A 202 -10.17 13.10 4.50
C VAL A 202 -9.78 12.52 3.16
N GLU A 203 -9.95 11.22 2.99
CA GLU A 203 -9.38 10.46 1.88
C GLU A 203 -10.47 9.74 1.07
N ASN A 204 -10.22 9.55 -0.23
CA ASN A 204 -11.19 8.90 -1.13
C ASN A 204 -11.49 7.47 -0.68
N PRO A 205 -12.77 7.11 -0.45
CA PRO A 205 -13.14 5.78 0.02
C PRO A 205 -13.08 4.76 -1.12
N GLN A 206 -12.63 3.57 -0.79
CA GLN A 206 -12.67 2.38 -1.65
C GLN A 206 -12.78 1.15 -0.76
N SER A 207 -13.27 0.02 -1.26
CA SER A 207 -13.44 -1.20 -0.47
C SER A 207 -13.05 -2.43 -1.23
N THR A 208 -12.52 -3.41 -0.49
CA THR A 208 -12.31 -4.78 -0.93
C THR A 208 -13.43 -5.67 -0.34
N PHE A 209 -13.93 -6.61 -1.16
CA PHE A 209 -15.06 -7.45 -0.78
C PHE A 209 -14.66 -8.91 -0.71
N ALA A 210 -15.15 -9.62 0.31
CA ALA A 210 -14.94 -11.05 0.42
C ALA A 210 -15.66 -11.79 -0.72
N GLY A 211 -14.90 -12.60 -1.47
CA GLY A 211 -15.48 -13.59 -2.38
C GLY A 211 -16.29 -14.63 -1.59
N ASN A 212 -17.27 -15.27 -2.25
CA ASN A 212 -18.08 -16.36 -1.68
C ASN A 212 -18.85 -16.02 -0.38
N SER A 213 -19.21 -14.76 -0.20
CA SER A 213 -19.96 -14.24 0.94
C SER A 213 -21.34 -13.73 0.50
N ALA A 214 -22.05 -14.51 -0.31
CA ALA A 214 -23.35 -14.12 -0.84
C ALA A 214 -24.40 -13.97 0.29
N ALA A 215 -25.35 -13.05 0.09
CA ALA A 215 -26.54 -12.93 0.89
C ALA A 215 -27.43 -14.19 0.78
N ALA A 216 -28.50 -14.25 1.56
CA ALA A 216 -29.45 -15.36 1.49
C ALA A 216 -30.13 -15.44 0.10
N PRO A 217 -30.57 -16.64 -0.35
CA PRO A 217 -31.25 -16.78 -1.63
C PRO A 217 -32.43 -15.81 -1.79
N GLY A 218 -32.52 -15.18 -2.95
CA GLY A 218 -33.51 -14.14 -3.25
C GLY A 218 -33.13 -12.74 -2.72
N ILE A 219 -31.92 -12.57 -2.20
CA ILE A 219 -31.36 -11.28 -1.78
C ILE A 219 -30.05 -11.05 -2.49
N SER A 220 -29.85 -9.85 -3.00
CA SER A 220 -28.58 -9.43 -3.64
C SER A 220 -28.21 -8.03 -3.22
N SER A 221 -26.92 -7.73 -3.22
CA SER A 221 -26.43 -6.38 -2.98
C SER A 221 -25.54 -5.92 -4.14
N THR A 222 -25.58 -4.61 -4.39
CA THR A 222 -24.69 -3.94 -5.33
C THR A 222 -23.73 -3.08 -4.53
N THR A 223 -22.46 -3.48 -4.52
CA THR A 223 -21.38 -2.88 -3.72
C THR A 223 -20.34 -2.19 -4.58
N VAL A 224 -20.22 -2.62 -5.82
CA VAL A 224 -19.26 -2.11 -6.81
C VAL A 224 -19.97 -1.90 -8.12
N HIS A 225 -19.59 -0.90 -8.85
CA HIS A 225 -20.08 -0.63 -10.19
C HIS A 225 -18.93 -0.23 -11.11
N THR A 226 -18.97 -0.71 -12.37
CA THR A 226 -18.06 -0.23 -13.39
C THR A 226 -18.35 1.25 -13.64
N GLY A 227 -17.31 2.07 -13.68
CA GLY A 227 -17.45 3.51 -13.87
C GLY A 227 -18.17 3.83 -15.17
N GLY A 228 -19.12 4.74 -15.09
CA GLY A 228 -19.76 5.35 -16.26
C GLY A 228 -18.86 6.44 -16.85
N SER A 229 -19.26 6.97 -17.98
CA SER A 229 -18.58 8.07 -18.66
C SER A 229 -17.32 7.73 -19.45
N LEU A 230 -16.86 8.73 -20.20
CA LEU A 230 -15.74 8.61 -21.13
C LEU A 230 -14.38 8.33 -20.45
N PHE A 231 -14.23 8.66 -19.16
CA PHE A 231 -12.94 8.57 -18.45
C PHE A 231 -12.83 7.39 -17.49
N ASN A 232 -13.92 6.67 -17.19
CA ASN A 232 -13.97 5.69 -16.08
C ASN A 232 -14.51 4.30 -16.48
N ASN A 233 -14.83 4.06 -17.73
CA ASN A 233 -15.55 2.86 -18.20
C ASN A 233 -14.77 1.54 -18.06
N THR A 234 -13.51 1.58 -17.64
CA THR A 234 -12.65 0.42 -17.38
C THR A 234 -12.37 0.20 -15.89
N ASN A 235 -12.80 1.11 -15.03
CA ASN A 235 -12.54 1.06 -13.60
C ASN A 235 -13.78 0.58 -12.84
N ASN A 236 -13.54 -0.17 -11.76
CA ASN A 236 -14.57 -0.52 -10.79
C ASN A 236 -14.43 0.37 -9.56
N PHE A 237 -15.54 0.93 -9.12
CA PHE A 237 -15.58 1.79 -7.93
C PHE A 237 -16.50 1.15 -6.88
N SER A 238 -16.09 1.18 -5.62
CA SER A 238 -17.03 0.95 -4.52
C SER A 238 -18.07 2.07 -4.48
N LEU A 239 -19.25 1.77 -3.99
CA LEU A 239 -20.35 2.76 -3.93
C LEU A 239 -20.32 3.61 -2.66
N ASN A 240 -19.25 3.52 -1.85
CA ASN A 240 -19.08 4.32 -0.64
C ASN A 240 -19.26 5.82 -0.94
N HIS A 241 -20.02 6.50 -0.12
CA HIS A 241 -20.35 7.91 -0.28
C HIS A 241 -19.86 8.80 0.88
N VAL A 242 -19.27 8.15 1.91
CA VAL A 242 -18.59 8.84 3.02
C VAL A 242 -17.08 8.62 2.86
N PRO A 243 -16.26 9.68 2.90
CA PRO A 243 -14.81 9.52 2.82
C PRO A 243 -14.25 8.79 4.03
N ASP A 244 -13.08 8.14 3.85
CA ASP A 244 -12.30 7.63 4.97
C ASP A 244 -11.70 8.83 5.73
N VAL A 245 -11.82 8.84 7.06
CA VAL A 245 -11.28 9.90 7.92
C VAL A 245 -10.19 9.33 8.80
N ILE A 246 -8.99 9.92 8.75
CA ILE A 246 -7.82 9.41 9.48
C ILE A 246 -7.20 10.52 10.30
N GLY A 247 -7.04 10.28 11.59
CA GLY A 247 -6.27 11.12 12.50
C GLY A 247 -4.96 10.45 12.88
N LYS A 248 -3.85 11.19 12.93
CA LYS A 248 -2.52 10.69 13.31
C LYS A 248 -1.84 11.67 14.26
N ILE A 249 -1.10 11.14 15.22
CA ILE A 249 -0.18 11.87 16.09
C ILE A 249 1.20 11.24 15.93
N ALA A 250 2.24 12.07 15.85
CA ALA A 250 3.63 11.63 15.82
C ALA A 250 4.46 12.35 16.88
N TRP A 251 5.49 11.65 17.36
CA TRP A 251 6.43 12.17 18.36
C TRP A 251 7.86 11.78 18.01
N GLU A 252 8.74 12.78 18.06
CA GLU A 252 10.19 12.66 17.88
C GLU A 252 10.90 13.17 19.14
N PRO A 253 11.19 12.30 20.11
CA PRO A 253 11.88 12.69 21.33
C PRO A 253 13.30 13.14 21.02
N LYS A 254 13.72 14.23 21.64
CA LYS A 254 15.11 14.70 21.62
C LYS A 254 15.80 14.19 22.87
N PHE A 255 16.58 13.12 22.74
CA PHE A 255 17.43 12.63 23.82
C PHE A 255 18.85 13.16 23.63
N ASP A 256 19.51 13.60 24.72
CA ASP A 256 20.93 13.98 24.69
C ASP A 256 21.79 12.80 24.24
N GLY A 257 22.41 12.91 23.08
CA GLY A 257 23.14 11.81 22.45
C GLY A 257 22.25 10.67 21.93
N GLY A 258 20.93 10.83 21.97
CA GLY A 258 19.96 9.85 21.48
C GLY A 258 19.96 9.71 19.97
N GLN A 259 19.61 8.52 19.50
CA GLN A 259 19.47 8.23 18.09
C GLN A 259 18.11 8.69 17.59
N PRO A 260 17.97 9.11 16.31
CA PRO A 260 16.69 9.47 15.73
C PRO A 260 15.65 8.38 15.94
N LEU A 261 14.56 8.73 16.60
CA LEU A 261 13.41 7.90 16.88
C LEU A 261 12.15 8.65 16.47
N HIS A 262 11.32 8.04 15.69
CA HIS A 262 10.02 8.55 15.30
C HIS A 262 8.95 7.52 15.64
N MET A 263 7.92 7.95 16.34
CA MET A 263 6.79 7.10 16.75
C MET A 263 5.47 7.74 16.31
N GLU A 264 4.55 6.92 15.85
CA GLU A 264 3.24 7.35 15.37
C GLU A 264 2.12 6.49 15.96
N VAL A 265 0.97 7.11 16.20
CA VAL A 265 -0.30 6.43 16.44
C VAL A 265 -1.37 7.07 15.58
N PHE A 266 -2.28 6.25 15.05
CA PHE A 266 -3.36 6.75 14.20
C PHE A 266 -4.67 6.00 14.45
N GLY A 267 -5.77 6.65 14.10
CA GLY A 267 -7.10 6.07 14.07
C GLY A 267 -7.75 6.34 12.72
N ILE A 268 -8.55 5.39 12.25
CA ILE A 268 -9.28 5.49 10.99
C ILE A 268 -10.77 5.20 11.21
N TYR A 269 -11.63 6.02 10.63
CA TYR A 269 -13.07 5.78 10.48
C TYR A 269 -13.38 5.54 9.01
N ARG A 270 -14.26 4.56 8.74
CA ARG A 270 -14.71 4.17 7.41
C ARG A 270 -16.21 3.89 7.40
N SER A 271 -16.86 4.16 6.28
CA SER A 271 -18.26 3.81 6.07
C SER A 271 -18.40 3.03 4.75
N PHE A 272 -19.18 1.95 4.80
CA PHE A 272 -19.41 1.04 3.69
C PHE A 272 -20.87 1.13 3.27
N TYR A 273 -21.11 1.35 1.98
CA TYR A 273 -22.41 1.60 1.42
C TYR A 273 -22.76 0.59 0.34
N ASP A 274 -24.00 0.12 0.36
CA ASP A 274 -24.52 -0.77 -0.64
C ASP A 274 -26.01 -0.57 -0.90
N ARG A 275 -26.48 -1.16 -1.99
CA ARG A 275 -27.88 -1.19 -2.38
C ARG A 275 -28.37 -2.63 -2.37
N VAL A 276 -29.29 -2.92 -1.48
CA VAL A 276 -29.88 -4.25 -1.29
C VAL A 276 -31.17 -4.37 -2.09
N ASN A 277 -31.32 -5.48 -2.81
CA ASN A 277 -32.54 -5.88 -3.49
C ASN A 277 -33.07 -7.17 -2.86
N VAL A 278 -34.25 -7.10 -2.26
CA VAL A 278 -34.96 -8.21 -1.61
C VAL A 278 -36.08 -8.65 -2.56
N ALA A 279 -35.95 -9.83 -3.14
CA ALA A 279 -36.99 -10.38 -4.00
C ALA A 279 -38.18 -10.92 -3.21
N ALA A 280 -39.34 -10.98 -3.83
CA ALA A 280 -40.50 -11.66 -3.25
C ALA A 280 -40.20 -13.16 -3.06
N GLY A 281 -40.60 -13.72 -1.92
CA GLY A 281 -40.35 -15.15 -1.62
C GLY A 281 -38.87 -15.45 -1.29
N ASN A 282 -38.09 -14.45 -0.88
CA ASN A 282 -36.71 -14.64 -0.43
C ASN A 282 -36.63 -15.59 0.79
N ALA A 283 -35.48 -16.22 0.98
CA ALA A 283 -35.29 -17.25 2.00
C ALA A 283 -35.46 -16.76 3.45
N LEU A 284 -35.43 -15.45 3.70
CA LEU A 284 -35.58 -14.84 5.00
C LEU A 284 -37.04 -14.43 5.31
N GLY A 285 -37.94 -14.50 4.32
CA GLY A 285 -39.30 -14.00 4.43
C GLY A 285 -39.40 -12.48 4.63
N LEU A 286 -38.38 -11.74 4.24
CA LEU A 286 -38.39 -10.29 4.34
C LEU A 286 -39.34 -9.67 3.31
N PRO A 287 -39.93 -8.50 3.58
CA PRO A 287 -40.70 -7.77 2.60
C PRO A 287 -39.87 -7.49 1.33
N ALA A 288 -40.45 -7.76 0.17
CA ALA A 288 -39.82 -7.44 -1.09
C ALA A 288 -39.61 -5.92 -1.22
N GLY A 289 -38.46 -5.52 -1.73
CA GLY A 289 -38.16 -4.11 -1.91
C GLY A 289 -36.69 -3.86 -2.19
N ILE A 290 -36.37 -2.62 -2.50
CA ILE A 290 -35.00 -2.17 -2.75
C ILE A 290 -34.68 -1.00 -1.83
N HIS A 291 -33.59 -1.11 -1.09
CA HIS A 291 -33.16 -0.09 -0.14
C HIS A 291 -31.64 0.03 -0.07
N ASN A 292 -31.14 1.13 0.42
CA ASN A 292 -29.72 1.33 0.67
C ASN A 292 -29.41 0.98 2.13
N THR A 293 -28.18 0.50 2.37
CA THR A 293 -27.68 0.27 3.72
C THR A 293 -26.29 0.85 3.89
N ASP A 294 -25.97 1.24 5.12
CA ASP A 294 -24.66 1.68 5.57
C ASP A 294 -24.14 0.79 6.68
N SER A 295 -22.85 0.63 6.75
CA SER A 295 -22.16 -0.06 7.84
C SER A 295 -20.85 0.65 8.17
N ASP A 296 -20.61 0.91 9.44
CA ASP A 296 -19.42 1.59 9.90
C ASP A 296 -18.32 0.62 10.28
N GLY A 297 -17.09 1.02 9.97
CA GLY A 297 -15.86 0.34 10.33
C GLY A 297 -14.79 1.31 10.77
N GLY A 298 -13.64 0.80 11.10
CA GLY A 298 -12.50 1.60 11.48
C GLY A 298 -11.50 0.81 12.30
N GLY A 299 -10.42 1.47 12.65
CA GLY A 299 -9.34 0.81 13.39
C GLY A 299 -8.38 1.81 14.01
N VAL A 300 -7.41 1.25 14.69
CA VAL A 300 -6.29 1.98 15.29
C VAL A 300 -4.99 1.29 14.92
N GLY A 301 -3.92 2.08 14.79
CA GLY A 301 -2.62 1.55 14.48
C GLY A 301 -1.51 2.44 15.01
N GLY A 302 -0.31 1.97 14.81
CA GLY A 302 0.89 2.72 15.17
C GLY A 302 2.10 2.22 14.41
N SER A 303 3.10 3.06 14.35
CA SER A 303 4.33 2.80 13.61
C SER A 303 5.53 3.40 14.32
N ILE A 304 6.69 2.85 14.04
CA ILE A 304 7.96 3.31 14.59
C ILE A 304 9.08 3.20 13.56
N THR A 305 9.94 4.20 13.51
CA THR A 305 11.28 4.11 12.90
C THR A 305 12.32 4.50 13.90
N TRP A 306 13.44 3.79 13.91
CA TRP A 306 14.53 4.04 14.83
C TRP A 306 15.89 3.75 14.18
N THR A 307 16.75 4.76 14.14
CA THR A 307 18.16 4.55 13.83
C THR A 307 18.87 3.98 15.06
N ALA A 308 18.77 2.67 15.24
CA ALA A 308 19.27 1.98 16.43
C ALA A 308 20.80 2.12 16.58
N LEU A 309 21.53 2.03 15.46
CA LEU A 309 22.96 2.25 15.38
C LEU A 309 23.26 3.21 14.22
N PRO A 310 23.82 4.41 14.47
CA PRO A 310 24.05 5.41 13.42
C PRO A 310 24.87 4.86 12.27
N LYS A 311 24.39 5.09 11.06
CA LYS A 311 25.04 4.65 9.81
C LYS A 311 25.18 3.12 9.68
N LEU A 312 24.64 2.36 10.61
CA LEU A 312 24.77 0.88 10.60
C LEU A 312 23.43 0.17 10.61
N LEU A 313 22.46 0.57 11.44
CA LEU A 313 21.22 -0.20 11.61
C LEU A 313 20.00 0.70 11.80
N ASP A 314 19.07 0.59 10.86
CA ASP A 314 17.75 1.18 10.94
C ASP A 314 16.69 0.10 11.17
N LEU A 315 15.74 0.38 12.05
CA LEU A 315 14.61 -0.47 12.36
C LEU A 315 13.30 0.22 12.00
N GLN A 316 12.32 -0.53 11.52
CA GLN A 316 10.96 -0.05 11.31
C GLN A 316 9.92 -1.11 11.67
N ALA A 317 8.77 -0.66 12.17
CA ALA A 317 7.62 -1.52 12.37
C ALA A 317 6.32 -0.72 12.20
N THR A 318 5.27 -1.42 11.77
CA THR A 318 3.91 -0.89 11.68
C THR A 318 2.92 -1.97 12.08
N ALA A 319 1.83 -1.58 12.74
CA ALA A 319 0.74 -2.47 13.09
C ALA A 319 -0.59 -1.72 13.04
N MET A 320 -1.66 -2.41 12.70
CA MET A 320 -3.02 -1.87 12.72
C MET A 320 -4.01 -2.98 13.07
N THR A 321 -5.07 -2.64 13.81
CA THR A 321 -6.17 -3.56 14.08
C THR A 321 -7.50 -2.82 14.00
N GLY A 322 -8.53 -3.50 13.50
CA GLY A 322 -9.84 -2.88 13.35
C GLY A 322 -10.80 -3.70 12.50
N SER A 323 -11.96 -3.15 12.22
CA SER A 323 -12.97 -3.77 11.36
C SER A 323 -13.11 -2.99 10.06
N GLY A 324 -12.97 -3.68 8.92
CA GLY A 324 -13.05 -3.06 7.60
C GLY A 324 -11.80 -2.28 7.22
N ILE A 325 -10.61 -2.79 7.52
CA ILE A 325 -9.32 -2.12 7.28
C ILE A 325 -8.45 -2.84 6.24
N GLY A 326 -8.91 -3.97 5.68
CA GLY A 326 -8.11 -4.87 4.84
C GLY A 326 -7.44 -4.23 3.64
N ARG A 327 -8.11 -3.29 2.99
CA ARG A 327 -7.51 -2.60 1.83
C ARG A 327 -6.24 -1.81 2.16
N TYR A 328 -5.99 -1.49 3.43
CA TYR A 328 -4.80 -0.75 3.88
C TYR A 328 -3.60 -1.64 4.15
N GLY A 329 -3.76 -2.97 4.14
CA GLY A 329 -2.67 -3.93 4.13
C GLY A 329 -2.13 -4.17 2.72
N SER A 330 -0.86 -4.60 2.61
CA SER A 330 -0.26 -4.99 1.32
C SER A 330 -0.90 -6.25 0.72
N GLY A 331 -1.42 -7.16 1.55
CA GLY A 331 -2.16 -8.35 1.14
C GLY A 331 -3.57 -8.04 0.63
N GLN A 332 -4.11 -6.89 1.01
CA GLN A 332 -5.45 -6.43 0.58
C GLN A 332 -6.56 -7.45 0.88
N LEU A 333 -6.57 -7.99 2.08
CA LEU A 333 -7.66 -8.84 2.55
C LEU A 333 -9.00 -8.06 2.54
N PRO A 334 -10.15 -8.75 2.48
CA PRO A 334 -11.44 -8.07 2.34
C PRO A 334 -11.82 -7.20 3.54
N ASP A 335 -12.23 -5.96 3.26
CA ASP A 335 -12.78 -5.03 4.26
C ASP A 335 -14.11 -5.53 4.84
N VAL A 336 -14.98 -6.09 4.00
CA VAL A 336 -16.36 -6.41 4.33
C VAL A 336 -16.79 -7.76 3.77
N THR A 337 -17.77 -8.35 4.43
CA THR A 337 -18.54 -9.51 3.96
C THR A 337 -20.04 -9.18 3.98
N SER A 338 -20.89 -10.02 3.39
CA SER A 338 -22.34 -9.79 3.37
C SER A 338 -23.05 -10.51 4.51
N ARG A 339 -24.01 -9.83 5.15
CA ARG A 339 -25.02 -10.46 6.01
C ARG A 339 -26.08 -11.17 5.18
N PRO A 340 -26.90 -12.05 5.79
CA PRO A 340 -27.98 -12.75 5.10
C PRO A 340 -28.99 -11.82 4.43
N ASP A 341 -29.26 -10.65 5.02
CA ASP A 341 -30.17 -9.63 4.52
C ASP A 341 -29.58 -8.76 3.39
N GLY A 342 -28.33 -9.03 2.98
CA GLY A 342 -27.62 -8.33 1.94
C GLY A 342 -26.79 -7.14 2.41
N SER A 343 -27.01 -6.65 3.63
CA SER A 343 -26.21 -5.55 4.17
C SER A 343 -24.75 -5.96 4.41
N LEU A 344 -23.84 -4.98 4.42
CA LEU A 344 -22.40 -5.22 4.62
C LEU A 344 -22.06 -5.41 6.10
N ALA A 345 -21.03 -6.21 6.36
CA ALA A 345 -20.48 -6.44 7.69
C ALA A 345 -18.95 -6.27 7.64
N PRO A 346 -18.39 -5.21 8.24
CA PRO A 346 -16.96 -5.03 8.34
C PRO A 346 -16.28 -6.21 9.04
N VAL A 347 -15.18 -6.69 8.46
CA VAL A 347 -14.41 -7.84 8.94
C VAL A 347 -13.32 -7.36 9.89
N GLN A 348 -13.16 -8.03 11.02
CA GLN A 348 -12.07 -7.75 11.96
C GLN A 348 -10.75 -8.27 11.41
N GLU A 349 -9.74 -7.40 11.39
CA GLU A 349 -8.42 -7.70 10.89
C GLU A 349 -7.34 -7.13 11.79
N THR A 350 -6.16 -7.75 11.73
CA THR A 350 -4.92 -7.27 12.33
C THR A 350 -3.80 -7.41 11.32
N THR A 351 -3.03 -6.34 11.14
CA THR A 351 -1.84 -6.29 10.29
C THR A 351 -0.62 -5.99 11.16
N PHE A 352 0.52 -6.55 10.78
CA PHE A 352 1.79 -6.27 11.43
C PHE A 352 2.94 -6.48 10.43
N MET A 353 3.90 -5.57 10.42
CA MET A 353 5.17 -5.71 9.71
C MET A 353 6.29 -5.13 10.56
N GLY A 354 7.40 -5.85 10.63
CA GLY A 354 8.64 -5.38 11.24
C GLY A 354 9.84 -5.70 10.36
N GLY A 355 10.86 -4.86 10.42
CA GLY A 355 12.06 -5.09 9.64
C GLY A 355 13.24 -4.20 10.01
N ALA A 356 14.37 -4.52 9.40
CA ALA A 356 15.64 -3.87 9.61
C ALA A 356 16.38 -3.65 8.30
N THR A 357 17.15 -2.57 8.25
CA THR A 357 18.15 -2.33 7.20
C THR A 357 19.52 -2.16 7.83
N LEU A 358 20.44 -3.06 7.48
CA LEU A 358 21.84 -3.03 7.88
C LEU A 358 22.66 -2.37 6.78
N HIS A 359 23.27 -1.23 7.07
CA HIS A 359 24.23 -0.53 6.21
C HIS A 359 25.61 -1.16 6.39
N ALA A 360 25.81 -2.37 5.84
CA ALA A 360 27.01 -3.20 6.05
C ALA A 360 28.30 -2.48 5.57
N THR A 361 28.19 -1.69 4.52
CA THR A 361 29.24 -0.79 4.03
C THR A 361 28.59 0.46 3.42
N PRO A 362 29.34 1.54 3.12
CA PRO A 362 28.78 2.69 2.38
C PRO A 362 28.14 2.34 1.04
N MET A 363 28.45 1.15 0.49
CA MET A 363 27.95 0.71 -0.81
C MET A 363 26.97 -0.46 -0.72
N LEU A 364 26.78 -1.10 0.45
CA LEU A 364 25.98 -2.29 0.61
C LEU A 364 25.00 -2.16 1.76
N ASP A 365 23.72 -2.19 1.42
CA ASP A 365 22.62 -2.33 2.38
C ASP A 365 22.07 -3.76 2.31
N ILE A 366 21.86 -4.38 3.46
CA ILE A 366 21.16 -5.66 3.61
C ILE A 366 19.88 -5.40 4.40
N TYR A 367 18.75 -5.90 3.93
CA TYR A 367 17.48 -5.69 4.62
C TYR A 367 16.75 -7.02 4.87
N GLY A 368 15.94 -7.04 5.91
CA GLY A 368 15.04 -8.14 6.21
C GLY A 368 13.74 -7.62 6.81
N TYR A 369 12.63 -8.20 6.38
CA TYR A 369 11.28 -7.85 6.84
C TYR A 369 10.47 -9.12 7.07
N ALA A 370 9.56 -9.06 8.04
CA ALA A 370 8.54 -10.08 8.22
C ALA A 370 7.21 -9.41 8.60
N GLY A 371 6.11 -9.99 8.14
CA GLY A 371 4.80 -9.45 8.45
C GLY A 371 3.67 -10.44 8.26
N GLN A 372 2.51 -10.03 8.75
CA GLN A 372 1.27 -10.81 8.75
C GLN A 372 0.07 -9.89 8.56
N GLU A 373 -0.90 -10.39 7.80
CA GLU A 373 -2.28 -9.91 7.80
C GLU A 373 -3.19 -11.08 8.17
N ALA A 374 -4.08 -10.87 9.15
CA ALA A 374 -4.93 -11.93 9.66
C ALA A 374 -6.33 -11.42 9.96
N GLN A 375 -7.33 -12.17 9.52
CA GLN A 375 -8.75 -11.87 9.68
C GLN A 375 -9.43 -12.80 10.65
N GLN A 376 -10.47 -12.30 11.31
CA GLN A 376 -11.37 -13.12 12.08
C GLN A 376 -12.54 -13.59 11.22
N ARG A 377 -12.97 -14.82 11.46
CA ARG A 377 -14.19 -15.37 10.86
C ARG A 377 -15.40 -14.47 11.15
N LYS A 378 -16.17 -14.17 10.11
CA LYS A 378 -17.39 -13.35 10.22
C LYS A 378 -18.55 -14.06 9.52
N THR A 379 -19.25 -14.93 10.24
CA THR A 379 -20.33 -15.74 9.67
C THR A 379 -21.66 -15.46 10.35
N PHE A 380 -22.73 -15.72 9.62
CA PHE A 380 -24.11 -15.53 10.03
C PHE A 380 -24.90 -16.80 9.71
N ILE A 381 -25.73 -17.26 10.67
CA ILE A 381 -26.55 -18.45 10.52
C ILE A 381 -28.02 -18.03 10.42
N THR A 382 -28.67 -18.46 9.35
CA THR A 382 -30.10 -18.25 9.16
C THR A 382 -30.77 -19.58 8.75
N GLY A 383 -31.53 -20.14 9.65
CA GLY A 383 -32.05 -21.51 9.49
C GLY A 383 -30.91 -22.52 9.38
N THR A 384 -30.80 -23.18 8.24
CA THR A 384 -29.71 -24.13 7.92
C THR A 384 -28.63 -23.52 7.06
N THR A 385 -28.73 -22.23 6.66
CA THR A 385 -27.80 -21.58 5.76
C THR A 385 -26.78 -20.75 6.56
N THR A 386 -25.50 -20.94 6.29
CA THR A 386 -24.43 -20.11 6.81
C THR A 386 -23.87 -19.24 5.68
N THR A 387 -23.78 -17.93 5.93
CA THR A 387 -23.21 -16.93 5.02
C THR A 387 -22.05 -16.19 5.66
N GLY A 388 -21.36 -15.35 4.92
CA GLY A 388 -20.26 -14.51 5.42
C GLY A 388 -18.88 -15.12 5.22
N LEU A 389 -17.86 -14.43 5.73
CA LEU A 389 -16.45 -14.78 5.58
C LEU A 389 -16.07 -16.00 6.41
N GLY A 390 -15.42 -16.97 5.78
CA GLY A 390 -14.90 -18.16 6.45
C GLY A 390 -15.98 -19.15 6.85
N ASN A 391 -17.01 -19.34 6.03
CA ASN A 391 -18.12 -20.28 6.28
C ASN A 391 -17.59 -21.70 6.59
N PRO A 392 -17.83 -22.23 7.83
CA PRO A 392 -17.32 -23.54 8.27
C PRO A 392 -18.02 -24.73 7.62
N THR A 393 -19.12 -24.51 6.90
CA THR A 393 -19.84 -25.60 6.21
C THR A 393 -19.36 -25.86 4.79
N LEU A 394 -18.45 -25.00 4.26
CA LEU A 394 -17.91 -25.18 2.92
C LEU A 394 -17.03 -26.42 2.83
N ASN A 395 -17.27 -27.23 1.81
CA ASN A 395 -16.36 -28.34 1.50
C ASN A 395 -15.13 -27.80 0.77
N LEU A 396 -14.00 -27.80 1.45
CA LEU A 396 -12.71 -27.33 0.93
C LEU A 396 -11.75 -28.47 0.54
N SER A 397 -12.21 -29.73 0.50
CA SER A 397 -11.36 -30.87 0.11
C SER A 397 -10.84 -30.74 -1.32
N GLY A 398 -11.62 -30.12 -2.20
CA GLY A 398 -11.20 -29.85 -3.58
C GLY A 398 -10.00 -28.88 -3.69
N CYS A 399 -9.73 -28.07 -2.69
CA CYS A 399 -8.56 -27.18 -2.68
C CYS A 399 -7.23 -27.93 -2.62
N LEU A 400 -7.24 -29.20 -2.23
CA LEU A 400 -6.05 -30.04 -2.06
C LEU A 400 -5.75 -30.90 -3.29
N VAL A 401 -6.59 -30.86 -4.32
CA VAL A 401 -6.51 -31.74 -5.50
C VAL A 401 -6.62 -30.91 -6.76
N GLU A 402 -5.66 -31.04 -7.67
CA GLU A 402 -5.68 -30.34 -8.95
C GLU A 402 -6.96 -30.60 -9.72
N GLY A 403 -7.59 -29.52 -10.23
CA GLY A 403 -8.90 -29.56 -10.87
C GLY A 403 -10.08 -29.68 -9.91
N GLY A 404 -9.85 -29.74 -8.60
CA GLY A 404 -10.90 -29.81 -7.60
C GLY A 404 -11.64 -28.47 -7.43
N ALA A 405 -12.94 -28.54 -7.07
CA ALA A 405 -13.71 -27.36 -6.75
C ALA A 405 -13.22 -26.75 -5.41
N CYS A 406 -12.77 -25.49 -5.47
CA CYS A 406 -12.20 -24.79 -4.32
C CYS A 406 -12.62 -23.31 -4.34
N SER A 407 -13.13 -22.84 -3.22
CA SER A 407 -13.52 -21.45 -3.02
C SER A 407 -13.24 -21.04 -1.56
N PRO A 408 -11.97 -21.01 -1.15
CA PRO A 408 -11.61 -20.69 0.21
C PRO A 408 -11.73 -19.18 0.48
N ASN A 409 -11.98 -18.81 1.74
CA ASN A 409 -11.69 -17.47 2.20
C ASN A 409 -10.38 -17.50 2.99
N LEU A 410 -9.51 -16.52 2.80
CA LEU A 410 -8.25 -16.42 3.52
C LEU A 410 -8.49 -16.03 4.97
N GLU A 411 -7.78 -16.69 5.88
CA GLU A 411 -7.71 -16.36 7.30
C GLU A 411 -6.47 -15.51 7.57
N SER A 412 -5.34 -15.85 6.93
CA SER A 412 -4.10 -15.09 7.09
C SER A 412 -3.14 -15.23 5.94
N GLU A 413 -2.32 -14.21 5.81
CA GLU A 413 -1.16 -14.11 4.94
C GLU A 413 0.06 -13.80 5.79
N ASN A 414 1.15 -14.53 5.58
CA ASN A 414 2.41 -14.37 6.31
C ASN A 414 3.55 -14.27 5.30
N GLN A 415 4.47 -13.34 5.52
CA GLN A 415 5.63 -13.19 4.63
C GLN A 415 6.90 -12.96 5.42
N ALA A 416 8.00 -13.52 4.92
CA ALA A 416 9.36 -13.18 5.30
C ALA A 416 10.18 -12.86 4.06
N THR A 417 10.94 -11.78 4.12
CA THR A 417 11.72 -11.25 2.99
C THR A 417 13.12 -10.87 3.46
N ILE A 418 14.13 -11.22 2.67
CA ILE A 418 15.51 -10.77 2.84
C ILE A 418 16.08 -10.34 1.48
N GLY A 419 16.89 -9.31 1.48
CA GLY A 419 17.51 -8.83 0.26
C GLY A 419 18.66 -7.87 0.52
N PHE A 420 19.24 -7.40 -0.58
CA PHE A 420 20.30 -6.40 -0.51
C PHE A 420 20.22 -5.42 -1.68
N TRP A 421 20.84 -4.25 -1.47
CA TRP A 421 21.16 -3.28 -2.51
C TRP A 421 22.65 -2.97 -2.48
N TRP A 422 23.31 -3.18 -3.62
CA TRP A 422 24.71 -2.82 -3.83
C TRP A 422 24.81 -1.62 -4.78
N ARG A 423 25.37 -0.52 -4.28
CA ARG A 423 25.68 0.68 -5.05
C ARG A 423 27.01 0.48 -5.80
N ALA A 424 26.95 -0.12 -6.99
CA ALA A 424 28.15 -0.41 -7.78
C ALA A 424 28.85 0.86 -8.29
N TYR A 425 28.09 1.93 -8.47
CA TYR A 425 28.60 3.26 -8.79
C TYR A 425 27.82 4.32 -8.02
N GLN A 426 28.56 5.33 -7.58
CA GLN A 426 28.00 6.53 -6.94
C GLN A 426 28.93 7.70 -7.22
N GLY A 427 28.45 8.74 -7.92
CA GLY A 427 29.29 9.88 -8.34
C GLY A 427 28.50 10.92 -9.14
N LYS A 428 29.23 11.80 -9.84
CA LYS A 428 28.67 12.94 -10.58
C LYS A 428 27.63 12.60 -11.67
N PHE A 429 27.50 11.34 -12.05
CA PHE A 429 26.50 10.86 -13.00
C PHE A 429 25.38 10.08 -12.32
N GLY A 430 25.17 10.30 -11.03
CA GLY A 430 24.14 9.62 -10.26
C GLY A 430 24.62 8.33 -9.59
N SER A 431 23.73 7.35 -9.44
CA SER A 431 24.01 6.06 -8.80
C SER A 431 23.52 4.91 -9.65
N PHE A 432 24.34 3.85 -9.73
CA PHE A 432 23.98 2.59 -10.36
C PHE A 432 23.95 1.49 -9.31
N ARG A 433 22.80 0.81 -9.17
CA ARG A 433 22.55 -0.16 -8.10
C ARG A 433 22.12 -1.49 -8.64
N PHE A 434 22.59 -2.55 -7.97
CA PHE A 434 22.10 -3.91 -8.14
C PHE A 434 21.41 -4.38 -6.86
N GLY A 435 20.35 -5.15 -6.99
CA GLY A 435 19.66 -5.75 -5.86
C GLY A 435 19.26 -7.18 -6.16
N ALA A 436 19.19 -8.00 -5.10
CA ALA A 436 18.51 -9.28 -5.12
C ALA A 436 17.69 -9.44 -3.83
N GLN A 437 16.59 -10.15 -3.94
CA GLN A 437 15.65 -10.38 -2.84
C GLN A 437 15.10 -11.80 -2.95
N TYR A 438 14.94 -12.44 -1.81
CA TYR A 438 14.14 -13.65 -1.64
C TYR A 438 12.96 -13.33 -0.72
N SER A 439 11.77 -13.78 -1.10
CA SER A 439 10.56 -13.67 -0.30
C SER A 439 9.86 -15.03 -0.26
N TYR A 440 9.39 -15.38 0.93
CA TYR A 440 8.53 -16.53 1.17
C TYR A 440 7.19 -16.02 1.68
N THR A 441 6.10 -16.36 1.00
CA THR A 441 4.74 -15.99 1.39
C THR A 441 3.91 -17.26 1.63
N HIS A 442 3.18 -17.30 2.73
CA HIS A 442 2.34 -18.41 3.13
C HIS A 442 0.90 -17.95 3.40
N LEU A 443 -0.05 -18.56 2.72
CA LEU A 443 -1.48 -18.30 2.89
C LEU A 443 -2.15 -19.44 3.65
N THR A 444 -3.07 -19.08 4.53
CA THR A 444 -3.91 -20.00 5.25
C THR A 444 -5.39 -19.64 5.06
N ALA A 445 -6.18 -20.57 4.60
CA ALA A 445 -7.63 -20.40 4.51
C ALA A 445 -8.31 -20.71 5.84
N PHE A 446 -9.52 -20.18 6.06
CA PHE A 446 -10.38 -20.64 7.15
C PHE A 446 -10.73 -22.13 7.01
N ALA A 447 -10.78 -22.84 8.13
CA ALA A 447 -11.22 -24.22 8.11
C ALA A 447 -12.69 -24.35 7.68
N GLY A 448 -12.95 -25.23 6.71
CA GLY A 448 -14.27 -25.59 6.23
C GLY A 448 -14.84 -26.85 6.90
N ALA A 449 -15.75 -27.52 6.21
CA ALA A 449 -16.38 -28.77 6.67
C ALA A 449 -15.33 -29.84 6.98
N GLY A 450 -15.54 -30.58 8.08
CA GLY A 450 -14.60 -31.60 8.55
C GLY A 450 -13.27 -31.06 9.07
N GLY A 451 -13.15 -29.73 9.27
CA GLY A 451 -11.93 -29.09 9.75
C GLY A 451 -10.83 -28.94 8.68
N ILE A 452 -11.16 -29.15 7.40
CA ILE A 452 -10.20 -29.01 6.30
C ILE A 452 -9.79 -27.54 6.18
N LYS A 453 -8.49 -27.27 6.38
CA LYS A 453 -7.87 -25.94 6.37
C LYS A 453 -6.79 -25.89 5.27
N PRO A 454 -7.15 -25.47 4.04
CA PRO A 454 -6.20 -25.37 2.95
C PRO A 454 -5.13 -24.31 3.21
N THR A 455 -3.93 -24.60 2.75
CA THR A 455 -2.79 -23.66 2.74
C THR A 455 -2.13 -23.65 1.38
N THR A 456 -1.43 -22.59 1.07
CA THR A 456 -0.55 -22.48 -0.09
C THR A 456 0.62 -21.57 0.24
N ASP A 457 1.70 -21.67 -0.51
CA ASP A 457 2.90 -20.85 -0.34
C ASP A 457 3.50 -20.52 -1.70
N ASP A 458 4.32 -19.48 -1.73
CA ASP A 458 5.12 -19.12 -2.91
C ASP A 458 6.52 -18.68 -2.49
N ASN A 459 7.53 -19.18 -3.20
CA ASN A 459 8.93 -18.80 -3.09
C ASN A 459 9.29 -17.89 -4.26
N MET A 460 9.66 -16.66 -3.95
CA MET A 460 9.90 -15.61 -4.93
C MET A 460 11.34 -15.14 -4.89
N ILE A 461 11.97 -15.02 -6.05
CA ILE A 461 13.31 -14.45 -6.20
C ILE A 461 13.19 -13.21 -7.09
N PHE A 462 13.63 -12.08 -6.59
CA PHE A 462 13.66 -10.83 -7.33
C PHE A 462 15.09 -10.41 -7.60
N THR A 463 15.30 -9.81 -8.77
CA THR A 463 16.55 -9.13 -9.13
C THR A 463 16.24 -7.74 -9.66
N SER A 464 17.12 -6.80 -9.42
CA SER A 464 16.93 -5.43 -9.91
C SER A 464 18.25 -4.78 -10.29
N ILE A 465 18.21 -4.04 -11.38
CA ILE A 465 19.25 -3.10 -11.81
C ILE A 465 18.57 -1.74 -11.89
N ARG A 466 19.08 -0.76 -11.13
CA ARG A 466 18.53 0.61 -11.13
C ARG A 466 19.60 1.63 -11.38
N TYR A 467 19.28 2.58 -12.26
CA TYR A 467 20.08 3.77 -12.49
C TYR A 467 19.31 5.01 -12.01
N TYR A 468 19.90 5.74 -11.10
CA TYR A 468 19.41 7.00 -10.55
C TYR A 468 20.27 8.12 -11.17
N PRO A 469 19.76 8.81 -12.20
CA PRO A 469 20.54 9.82 -12.93
C PRO A 469 20.64 11.16 -12.19
N PHE A 470 19.79 11.38 -11.17
CA PHE A 470 19.63 12.63 -10.43
C PHE A 470 20.07 12.49 -8.98
#